data_e568665f500b6abfe1a65dfcb586a64d
#
_entry.id   e568665f500b6abfe1a65dfcb586a64d
#
_cell.length_a   1.000
_cell.length_b   1.000
_cell.length_c   1.000
_cell.angle_alpha   90.00
_cell.angle_beta   90.00
_cell.angle_gamma   90.00
#
_symmetry.space_group_name_H-M   'P 1'
#
loop_
_entity.id
_entity.type
_entity.pdbx_description
1 polymer ?
#
loop_
_entity_poly.entity_id
_entity_poly.type
_entity_poly.pdbx_seq_one_letter_code
_entity_poly.pdbx_strand_id
1 'polypeptide(L)'
;MTNYNEAAQTWLAAFLSEAGAVAGTVHLHENGGLRLAASKNIPEKVQDIVEWVPSGKGMAGLALERGEPVQTCNLQEDRSGAVKPGAKAVDARAAVALPVRNQHGSIVAVVGAAFADDREIGGEELERLQRASASLATLTGEISI
;
A
#
# COMPACT_ATOMS: atom_id res chain seq x y z
N MET A 1 -18.35 7.15 -11.57
CA MET A 1 -17.67 7.51 -10.33
C MET A 1 -17.35 6.30 -9.48
N THR A 2 -18.30 5.39 -9.36
CA THR A 2 -18.06 4.14 -8.65
C THR A 2 -16.97 3.28 -9.31
N ASN A 3 -16.79 3.44 -10.61
CA ASN A 3 -15.83 2.63 -11.39
C ASN A 3 -14.39 2.77 -10.92
N TYR A 4 -14.06 3.89 -10.29
CA TYR A 4 -12.69 4.09 -9.82
C TYR A 4 -12.34 3.07 -8.73
N ASN A 5 -13.19 2.97 -7.68
CA ASN A 5 -12.92 2.05 -6.58
C ASN A 5 -12.99 0.60 -7.06
N GLU A 6 -13.88 0.29 -8.00
CA GLU A 6 -13.95 -1.03 -8.59
C GLU A 6 -12.69 -1.36 -9.38
N ALA A 7 -12.20 -0.42 -10.16
CA ALA A 7 -10.97 -0.61 -10.94
C ALA A 7 -9.77 -0.79 -10.01
N ALA A 8 -9.67 0.01 -8.94
CA ALA A 8 -8.60 -0.11 -7.97
C ALA A 8 -8.69 -1.47 -7.24
N GLN A 9 -9.88 -1.91 -6.90
CA GLN A 9 -10.10 -3.18 -6.22
C GLN A 9 -9.69 -4.36 -7.11
N THR A 10 -10.05 -4.31 -8.39
CA THR A 10 -9.66 -5.35 -9.36
C THR A 10 -8.15 -5.37 -9.55
N TRP A 11 -7.56 -4.19 -9.70
CA TRP A 11 -6.12 -4.06 -9.83
C TRP A 11 -5.39 -4.65 -8.62
N LEU A 12 -5.88 -4.31 -7.42
CA LEU A 12 -5.26 -4.77 -6.17
C LEU A 12 -5.30 -6.30 -6.06
N ALA A 13 -6.44 -6.90 -6.38
CA ALA A 13 -6.57 -8.36 -6.32
C ALA A 13 -5.55 -9.05 -7.23
N ALA A 14 -5.36 -8.55 -8.45
CA ALA A 14 -4.39 -9.11 -9.39
C ALA A 14 -2.96 -8.89 -8.89
N PHE A 15 -2.67 -7.70 -8.39
CA PHE A 15 -1.34 -7.37 -7.86
C PHE A 15 -0.95 -8.29 -6.69
N LEU A 16 -1.86 -8.46 -5.72
CA LEU A 16 -1.59 -9.29 -4.56
C LEU A 16 -1.41 -10.76 -4.94
N SER A 17 -2.20 -11.24 -5.91
CA SER A 17 -2.08 -12.60 -6.41
C SER A 17 -0.70 -12.85 -7.02
N GLU A 18 -0.23 -11.94 -7.86
CA GLU A 18 1.08 -12.04 -8.49
C GLU A 18 2.21 -11.93 -7.48
N ALA A 19 2.05 -11.10 -6.47
CA ALA A 19 3.07 -10.87 -5.44
C ALA A 19 3.13 -12.01 -4.42
N GLY A 20 2.11 -12.85 -4.34
CA GLY A 20 2.01 -13.86 -3.30
C GLY A 20 1.65 -13.29 -1.95
N ALA A 21 0.98 -12.14 -1.93
CA ALA A 21 0.57 -11.47 -0.71
C ALA A 21 -0.83 -11.91 -0.28
N VAL A 22 -1.12 -11.84 1.01
CA VAL A 22 -2.39 -12.29 1.57
C VAL A 22 -3.36 -11.14 1.86
N ALA A 23 -2.87 -9.93 1.93
CA ALA A 23 -3.70 -8.75 2.23
C ALA A 23 -3.05 -7.51 1.62
N GLY A 24 -3.83 -6.47 1.42
CA GLY A 24 -3.27 -5.23 0.89
C GLY A 24 -4.24 -4.09 0.81
N THR A 25 -3.72 -2.93 0.46
CA THR A 25 -4.47 -1.69 0.32
C THR A 25 -3.96 -0.89 -0.86
N VAL A 26 -4.86 -0.06 -1.41
CA VAL A 26 -4.49 1.01 -2.33
C VAL A 26 -4.96 2.31 -1.70
N HIS A 27 -4.03 3.23 -1.50
CA HIS A 27 -4.32 4.58 -1.04
C HIS A 27 -3.98 5.58 -2.13
N LEU A 28 -4.83 6.58 -2.33
CA LEU A 28 -4.59 7.64 -3.32
C LEU A 28 -4.12 8.91 -2.61
N HIS A 29 -3.15 9.57 -3.20
CA HIS A 29 -2.59 10.79 -2.63
C HIS A 29 -3.55 11.97 -2.84
N GLU A 30 -3.94 12.63 -1.76
CA GLU A 30 -4.80 13.81 -1.76
C GLU A 30 -4.39 14.74 -0.64
N ASN A 31 -4.18 16.01 -0.95
CA ASN A 31 -4.07 17.07 0.07
C ASN A 31 -3.22 16.73 1.31
N GLY A 32 -2.00 16.24 1.06
CA GLY A 32 -1.06 15.98 2.15
C GLY A 32 -1.26 14.66 2.88
N GLY A 33 -2.05 13.77 2.33
CA GLY A 33 -2.29 12.46 2.92
C GLY A 33 -2.76 11.44 1.90
N LEU A 34 -3.27 10.34 2.41
CA LEU A 34 -3.67 9.21 1.59
C LEU A 34 -5.10 8.80 1.94
N ARG A 35 -5.92 8.62 0.92
CA ARG A 35 -7.30 8.15 1.06
C ARG A 35 -7.40 6.71 0.56
N LEU A 36 -7.98 5.84 1.38
CA LEU A 36 -8.16 4.43 1.02
C LEU A 36 -9.12 4.30 -0.16
N ALA A 37 -8.66 3.65 -1.23
CA ALA A 37 -9.45 3.42 -2.44
C ALA A 37 -9.80 1.95 -2.63
N ALA A 38 -8.99 1.04 -2.11
CA ALA A 38 -9.24 -0.39 -2.21
C ALA A 38 -8.54 -1.12 -1.07
N SER A 39 -9.12 -2.25 -0.66
CA SER A 39 -8.51 -3.11 0.35
C SER A 39 -8.90 -4.55 0.10
N LYS A 40 -8.05 -5.47 0.53
CA LYS A 40 -8.35 -6.91 0.46
C LYS A 40 -7.84 -7.58 1.72
N ASN A 41 -8.73 -8.36 2.36
CA ASN A 41 -8.45 -9.08 3.59
C ASN A 41 -7.97 -8.19 4.73
N ILE A 42 -8.51 -6.98 4.79
CA ILE A 42 -8.27 -6.03 5.87
C ILE A 42 -9.53 -5.98 6.71
N PRO A 43 -9.46 -6.23 8.03
CA PRO A 43 -10.64 -6.15 8.89
C PRO A 43 -11.31 -4.78 8.79
N GLU A 44 -12.62 -4.74 8.82
CA GLU A 44 -13.39 -3.50 8.69
C GLU A 44 -12.94 -2.44 9.70
N LYS A 45 -12.67 -2.84 10.91
CA LYS A 45 -12.15 -1.95 11.95
C LYS A 45 -10.86 -1.26 11.55
N VAL A 46 -9.96 -2.01 10.88
CA VAL A 46 -8.69 -1.48 10.40
C VAL A 46 -8.93 -0.56 9.21
N GLN A 47 -9.87 -0.92 8.32
CA GLN A 47 -10.23 -0.07 7.19
C GLN A 47 -10.67 1.31 7.67
N ASP A 48 -11.46 1.38 8.74
CA ASP A 48 -11.92 2.65 9.31
C ASP A 48 -10.74 3.48 9.82
N ILE A 49 -9.75 2.83 10.43
CA ILE A 49 -8.57 3.50 10.95
C ILE A 49 -7.70 4.07 9.83
N VAL A 50 -7.57 3.33 8.72
CA VAL A 50 -6.67 3.71 7.62
C VAL A 50 -7.40 4.36 6.45
N GLU A 51 -8.65 4.73 6.64
CA GLU A 51 -9.42 5.43 5.60
C GLU A 51 -8.71 6.71 5.16
N TRP A 52 -8.13 7.42 6.10
CA TRP A 52 -7.30 8.59 5.84
C TRP A 52 -5.99 8.47 6.61
N VAL A 53 -4.88 8.53 5.89
CA VAL A 53 -3.54 8.41 6.46
C VAL A 53 -2.75 9.69 6.17
N PRO A 54 -2.43 10.48 7.19
CA PRO A 54 -1.58 11.66 6.97
C PRO A 54 -0.17 11.28 6.54
N SER A 55 0.46 12.14 5.75
CA SER A 55 1.87 11.97 5.40
C SER A 55 2.70 11.81 6.68
N GLY A 56 3.62 10.85 6.66
CA GLY A 56 4.48 10.58 7.81
C GLY A 56 3.92 9.66 8.87
N LYS A 57 2.67 9.19 8.71
CA LYS A 57 2.03 8.32 9.70
C LYS A 57 1.88 6.90 9.17
N GLY A 58 2.33 5.91 9.94
CA GLY A 58 2.29 4.51 9.57
C GLY A 58 3.19 4.21 8.38
N MET A 59 3.18 2.97 7.90
CA MET A 59 4.03 2.56 6.77
C MET A 59 3.68 3.32 5.50
N ALA A 60 2.39 3.42 5.18
CA ALA A 60 1.93 4.11 3.96
C ALA A 60 2.27 5.60 4.03
N GLY A 61 2.03 6.25 5.16
CA GLY A 61 2.35 7.67 5.33
C GLY A 61 3.84 7.95 5.26
N LEU A 62 4.66 7.04 5.78
CA LEU A 62 6.11 7.16 5.69
C LEU A 62 6.60 6.96 4.25
N ALA A 63 6.00 6.03 3.52
CA ALA A 63 6.35 5.84 2.10
C ALA A 63 6.04 7.11 1.30
N LEU A 64 4.91 7.76 1.59
CA LEU A 64 4.55 9.02 0.96
C LEU A 64 5.56 10.11 1.30
N GLU A 65 5.87 10.28 2.58
CA GLU A 65 6.79 11.32 3.06
C GLU A 65 8.20 11.14 2.52
N ARG A 66 8.71 9.91 2.56
CA ARG A 66 10.09 9.60 2.16
C ARG A 66 10.26 9.44 0.65
N GLY A 67 9.17 9.11 -0.05
CA GLY A 67 9.22 8.85 -1.48
C GLY A 67 9.93 7.56 -1.84
N GLU A 68 9.97 6.61 -0.92
CA GLU A 68 10.63 5.33 -1.12
C GLU A 68 9.88 4.22 -0.37
N PRO A 69 10.08 2.94 -0.75
CA PRO A 69 9.40 1.83 -0.07
C PRO A 69 9.74 1.76 1.41
N VAL A 70 8.73 1.39 2.20
CA VAL A 70 8.89 1.13 3.63
C VAL A 70 8.44 -0.29 3.90
N GLN A 71 9.26 -1.08 4.60
CA GLN A 71 8.91 -2.47 4.86
C GLN A 71 9.22 -2.88 6.30
N THR A 72 8.55 -3.95 6.74
CA THR A 72 8.90 -4.64 7.96
C THR A 72 8.88 -6.15 7.69
N CYS A 73 9.82 -6.88 8.28
CA CYS A 73 9.88 -8.34 8.11
C CYS A 73 8.95 -9.07 9.09
N ASN A 74 8.49 -8.40 10.13
CA ASN A 74 7.56 -8.99 11.09
C ASN A 74 6.67 -7.91 11.73
N LEU A 75 5.44 -7.77 11.22
CA LEU A 75 4.46 -6.78 11.68
C LEU A 75 4.15 -6.91 13.16
N GLN A 76 4.08 -8.14 13.67
CA GLN A 76 3.64 -8.39 15.04
C GLN A 76 4.67 -7.96 16.08
N GLU A 77 5.95 -7.94 15.69
CA GLU A 77 7.06 -7.63 16.59
C GLU A 77 7.71 -6.28 16.32
N ASP A 78 7.28 -5.59 15.26
CA ASP A 78 7.90 -4.32 14.88
C ASP A 78 7.66 -3.25 15.94
N ARG A 79 8.75 -2.66 16.42
CA ARG A 79 8.74 -1.61 17.46
C ARG A 79 9.38 -0.31 16.98
N SER A 80 9.60 -0.20 15.68
CA SER A 80 10.26 0.97 15.08
C SER A 80 9.40 2.23 15.10
N GLY A 81 8.08 2.08 15.32
CA GLY A 81 7.13 3.19 15.21
C GLY A 81 6.58 3.37 13.81
N ALA A 82 7.15 2.69 12.82
CA ALA A 82 6.63 2.74 11.45
C ALA A 82 5.31 2.00 11.32
N VAL A 83 5.10 0.97 12.15
CA VAL A 83 3.90 0.15 12.11
C VAL A 83 2.93 0.58 13.20
N LYS A 84 1.74 1.01 12.81
CA LYS A 84 0.67 1.38 13.74
C LYS A 84 -0.04 0.14 14.28
N PRO A 85 -0.66 0.23 15.48
CA PRO A 85 -1.40 -0.91 16.04
C PRO A 85 -2.45 -1.49 15.09
N GLY A 86 -3.08 -0.65 14.25
CA GLY A 86 -4.05 -1.12 13.28
C GLY A 86 -3.46 -2.08 12.27
N ALA A 87 -2.22 -1.83 11.81
CA ALA A 87 -1.53 -2.73 10.89
C ALA A 87 -1.24 -4.08 11.55
N LYS A 88 -0.93 -4.09 12.84
CA LYS A 88 -0.66 -5.33 13.58
C LYS A 88 -1.90 -6.19 13.78
N ALA A 89 -3.09 -5.63 13.60
CA ALA A 89 -4.34 -6.37 13.69
C ALA A 89 -4.61 -7.22 12.43
N VAL A 90 -3.90 -6.97 11.34
CA VAL A 90 -3.98 -7.79 10.13
C VAL A 90 -3.26 -9.10 10.39
N ASP A 91 -3.89 -10.22 10.02
CA ASP A 91 -3.31 -11.55 10.21
C ASP A 91 -2.23 -11.81 9.16
N ALA A 92 -1.10 -11.14 9.33
CA ALA A 92 0.04 -11.21 8.42
C ALA A 92 1.32 -10.94 9.23
N ARG A 93 2.46 -11.24 8.62
CA ARG A 93 3.75 -11.13 9.31
C ARG A 93 4.63 -10.04 8.69
N ALA A 94 4.90 -10.11 7.41
CA ALA A 94 5.72 -9.10 6.73
C ALA A 94 4.84 -8.17 5.91
N ALA A 95 5.29 -6.94 5.70
CA ALA A 95 4.55 -5.97 4.90
C ALA A 95 5.47 -4.98 4.22
N VAL A 96 5.00 -4.41 3.11
CA VAL A 96 5.69 -3.36 2.39
C VAL A 96 4.68 -2.31 1.93
N ALA A 97 5.08 -1.05 1.97
CA ALA A 97 4.33 0.07 1.40
C ALA A 97 5.16 0.63 0.23
N LEU A 98 4.55 0.69 -0.94
CA LEU A 98 5.21 1.06 -2.19
C LEU A 98 4.65 2.37 -2.73
N PRO A 99 5.44 3.44 -2.80
CA PRO A 99 4.96 4.67 -3.43
C PRO A 99 4.89 4.48 -4.94
N VAL A 100 3.81 4.95 -5.55
CA VAL A 100 3.55 4.85 -6.99
C VAL A 100 3.66 6.24 -7.58
N ARG A 101 4.54 6.42 -8.57
CA ARG A 101 4.77 7.70 -9.22
C ARG A 101 4.17 7.72 -10.62
N ASN A 102 3.69 8.88 -11.02
CA ASN A 102 3.25 9.10 -12.40
C ASN A 102 4.46 9.43 -13.28
N GLN A 103 4.21 9.69 -14.56
CA GLN A 103 5.27 10.00 -15.52
C GLN A 103 6.02 11.30 -15.21
N HIS A 104 5.47 12.14 -14.34
CA HIS A 104 6.10 13.39 -13.92
C HIS A 104 6.91 13.22 -12.62
N GLY A 105 6.97 12.00 -12.08
CA GLY A 105 7.69 11.73 -10.84
C GLY A 105 6.92 12.05 -9.56
N SER A 106 5.67 12.47 -9.68
CA SER A 106 4.83 12.78 -8.51
C SER A 106 4.20 11.52 -7.96
N ILE A 107 4.17 11.38 -6.63
CA ILE A 107 3.53 10.24 -5.99
C ILE A 107 2.02 10.42 -6.08
N VAL A 108 1.34 9.49 -6.72
CA VAL A 108 -0.12 9.52 -6.90
C VAL A 108 -0.84 8.51 -6.01
N ALA A 109 -0.12 7.52 -5.51
CA ALA A 109 -0.71 6.46 -4.68
C ALA A 109 0.37 5.76 -3.86
N VAL A 110 -0.08 5.00 -2.86
CA VAL A 110 0.78 4.06 -2.12
C VAL A 110 0.05 2.73 -2.06
N VAL A 111 0.73 1.66 -2.42
CA VAL A 111 0.19 0.30 -2.38
C VAL A 111 0.81 -0.41 -1.19
N GLY A 112 -0.05 -0.98 -0.34
CA GLY A 112 0.39 -1.82 0.76
C GLY A 112 0.18 -3.29 0.43
N ALA A 113 1.15 -4.14 0.74
CA ALA A 113 1.03 -5.58 0.59
C ALA A 113 1.56 -6.26 1.84
N ALA A 114 0.83 -7.26 2.33
CA ALA A 114 1.20 -8.01 3.52
C ALA A 114 1.29 -9.49 3.21
N PHE A 115 2.26 -10.15 3.82
CA PHE A 115 2.59 -11.56 3.55
C PHE A 115 2.37 -12.39 4.81
N ALA A 116 2.03 -13.67 4.61
CA ALA A 116 1.73 -14.57 5.73
C ALA A 116 2.96 -14.98 6.52
N ASP A 117 4.12 -14.94 5.92
CA ASP A 117 5.37 -15.39 6.54
C ASP A 117 6.25 -14.21 6.95
N ASP A 118 7.17 -14.48 7.87
CA ASP A 118 8.23 -13.54 8.22
C ASP A 118 9.22 -13.55 7.05
N ARG A 119 9.45 -12.39 6.45
CA ARG A 119 10.42 -12.30 5.35
C ARG A 119 11.01 -10.91 5.26
N GLU A 120 12.22 -10.87 4.76
CA GLU A 120 12.84 -9.64 4.35
C GLU A 120 12.71 -9.58 2.82
N ILE A 121 12.09 -8.50 2.33
CA ILE A 121 11.89 -8.33 0.89
C ILE A 121 13.19 -7.79 0.31
N GLY A 122 13.92 -8.66 -0.39
CA GLY A 122 15.21 -8.31 -0.96
C GLY A 122 15.09 -7.38 -2.18
N GLY A 123 16.25 -6.90 -2.66
CA GLY A 123 16.29 -5.90 -3.73
C GLY A 123 15.57 -6.31 -5.00
N GLU A 124 15.76 -7.54 -5.47
CA GLU A 124 15.10 -8.02 -6.68
C GLU A 124 13.58 -8.13 -6.53
N GLU A 125 13.13 -8.66 -5.40
CA GLU A 125 11.71 -8.78 -5.12
C GLU A 125 11.08 -7.39 -4.98
N LEU A 126 11.75 -6.50 -4.29
CA LEU A 126 11.27 -5.13 -4.10
C LEU A 126 11.15 -4.40 -5.45
N GLU A 127 12.16 -4.52 -6.32
CA GLU A 127 12.11 -3.92 -7.65
C GLU A 127 10.97 -4.48 -8.48
N ARG A 128 10.76 -5.80 -8.40
CA ARG A 128 9.65 -6.44 -9.12
C ARG A 128 8.31 -5.92 -8.64
N LEU A 129 8.15 -5.78 -7.32
CA LEU A 129 6.92 -5.26 -6.73
C LEU A 129 6.70 -3.80 -7.13
N GLN A 130 7.75 -2.99 -7.13
CA GLN A 130 7.65 -1.60 -7.56
C GLN A 130 7.26 -1.49 -9.03
N ARG A 131 7.85 -2.30 -9.89
CA ARG A 131 7.49 -2.30 -11.31
C ARG A 131 6.04 -2.74 -11.53
N ALA A 132 5.61 -3.77 -10.79
CA ALA A 132 4.23 -4.23 -10.86
C ALA A 132 3.26 -3.15 -10.39
N SER A 133 3.62 -2.42 -9.34
CA SER A 133 2.75 -1.36 -8.80
C SER A 133 2.66 -0.13 -9.72
N ALA A 134 3.64 0.07 -10.58
CA ALA A 134 3.68 1.25 -11.45
C ALA A 134 2.49 1.33 -12.41
N SER A 135 1.88 0.20 -12.76
CA SER A 135 0.69 0.20 -13.63
C SER A 135 -0.51 0.91 -13.00
N LEU A 136 -0.52 1.03 -11.68
CA LEU A 136 -1.58 1.76 -10.98
C LEU A 136 -1.57 3.25 -11.34
N ALA A 137 -0.41 3.81 -11.67
CA ALA A 137 -0.30 5.21 -12.06
C ALA A 137 -1.09 5.52 -13.32
N THR A 138 -1.12 4.59 -14.29
CA THR A 138 -1.93 4.74 -15.49
C THR A 138 -3.42 4.77 -15.14
N LEU A 139 -3.83 3.89 -14.24
CA LEU A 139 -5.22 3.84 -13.79
C LEU A 139 -5.63 5.14 -13.11
N THR A 140 -4.80 5.66 -12.21
CA THR A 140 -5.11 6.92 -11.51
C THR A 140 -5.13 8.10 -12.48
N GLY A 141 -4.21 8.11 -13.46
CA GLY A 141 -4.14 9.15 -14.47
C GLY A 141 -5.39 9.21 -15.34
N GLU A 142 -5.93 8.06 -15.71
CA GLU A 142 -7.15 7.99 -16.50
C GLU A 142 -8.37 8.50 -15.75
N ILE A 143 -8.38 8.30 -14.46
CA ILE A 143 -9.56 8.61 -13.63
C ILE A 143 -9.52 10.04 -13.10
N SER A 144 -8.34 10.61 -12.92
CA SER A 144 -8.19 11.94 -12.34
C SER A 144 -8.50 13.08 -13.32
N ILE A 145 -8.92 12.75 -14.53
CA ILE A 145 -9.38 13.75 -15.47
C ILE A 145 -10.85 14.08 -15.20
#